data_0ea15a87bcbeb5b0ae6397c76e419023
#
_entry.id   0ea15a87bcbeb5b0ae6397c76e419023
#
_cell.length_a   1.000
_cell.length_b   1.000
_cell.length_c   1.000
_cell.angle_alpha   90.00
_cell.angle_beta   90.00
_cell.angle_gamma   90.00
#
_symmetry.space_group_name_H-M   'P 1'
#
loop_
_entity.id
_entity.type
_entity.pdbx_description
1 polymer ?
#
loop_
_entity_poly.entity_id
_entity_poly.type
_entity_poly.pdbx_seq_one_letter_code
_entity_poly.pdbx_strand_id
1 'polypeptide(L)'
;VFCDRAAECGLRSFQIMAGALDGKGVDARLLSYEGPFGVGYAVASFIVTGDDDGRCFAKRYEEEERERVRAKRAGENPYVALARASVEHFVRQGTPLPRPEDLPEEMLTQRAGVFVSLHEHGRLRGCIGTIGPATRCIADEIIRNGISACSEDPRFDPVRPAELDQIEISVDVLGEPQDIDSTDELDPQRYGVIVTNAGRRGLLL
;
A
#
# COMPACT_ATOMS: atom_id res chain seq x y z
N VAL A 1 13.15 7.73 7.46
CA VAL A 1 12.40 8.64 8.34
C VAL A 1 12.69 10.10 8.05
N PHE A 2 13.93 10.51 7.75
CA PHE A 2 14.24 11.91 7.37
C PHE A 2 14.02 12.18 5.87
N CYS A 3 14.03 11.16 5.02
CA CYS A 3 13.94 11.28 3.57
C CYS A 3 12.54 11.67 3.07
N ASP A 4 11.49 11.37 3.82
CA ASP A 4 10.10 11.63 3.40
C ASP A 4 9.73 13.13 3.43
N ARG A 5 10.55 13.95 4.10
CA ARG A 5 10.34 15.41 4.23
C ARG A 5 11.41 16.25 3.56
N ALA A 6 12.52 15.66 3.15
CA ALA A 6 13.59 16.35 2.46
C ALA A 6 13.46 16.16 0.94
N ALA A 7 13.31 17.25 0.21
CA ALA A 7 13.37 17.24 -1.25
C ALA A 7 14.82 16.97 -1.69
N GLU A 8 15.20 15.71 -1.74
CA GLU A 8 16.56 15.28 -2.11
C GLU A 8 16.56 14.56 -3.45
N CYS A 9 17.25 15.09 -4.43
CA CYS A 9 17.38 14.46 -5.75
C CYS A 9 18.33 13.26 -5.77
N GLY A 10 19.23 13.12 -4.76
CA GLY A 10 20.19 12.02 -4.63
C GLY A 10 19.66 10.76 -3.94
N LEU A 11 18.45 10.76 -3.39
CA LEU A 11 17.91 9.67 -2.58
C LEU A 11 18.07 8.29 -3.22
N ARG A 12 17.72 8.15 -4.49
CA ARG A 12 17.79 6.86 -5.20
C ARG A 12 19.23 6.40 -5.39
N SER A 13 20.15 7.32 -5.66
CA SER A 13 21.58 7.03 -5.78
C SER A 13 22.16 6.56 -4.45
N PHE A 14 21.79 7.18 -3.33
CA PHE A 14 22.19 6.73 -2.00
C PHE A 14 21.62 5.36 -1.64
N GLN A 15 20.37 5.07 -2.01
CA GLN A 15 19.77 3.75 -1.80
C GLN A 15 20.51 2.65 -2.58
N ILE A 16 20.85 2.93 -3.85
CA ILE A 16 21.65 2.01 -4.69
C ILE A 16 23.02 1.79 -4.08
N MET A 17 23.70 2.87 -3.65
CA MET A 17 25.00 2.79 -3.00
C MET A 17 24.92 1.98 -1.69
N ALA A 18 23.93 2.22 -0.86
CA ALA A 18 23.73 1.47 0.39
C ALA A 18 23.54 -0.03 0.12
N GLY A 19 22.76 -0.39 -0.91
CA GLY A 19 22.60 -1.78 -1.34
C GLY A 19 23.90 -2.40 -1.88
N ALA A 20 24.68 -1.65 -2.65
CA ALA A 20 25.98 -2.12 -3.18
C ALA A 20 27.04 -2.31 -2.06
N LEU A 21 26.88 -1.61 -0.94
CA LEU A 21 27.77 -1.68 0.23
C LEU A 21 27.20 -2.55 1.36
N ASP A 22 26.11 -3.27 1.10
CA ASP A 22 25.52 -4.19 2.10
C ASP A 22 26.52 -5.29 2.47
N GLY A 23 26.67 -5.57 3.75
CA GLY A 23 27.66 -6.52 4.28
C GLY A 23 29.13 -6.07 4.18
N LYS A 24 29.39 -4.78 3.84
CA LYS A 24 30.76 -4.25 3.72
C LYS A 24 31.06 -3.22 4.79
N GLY A 25 32.22 -3.31 5.41
CA GLY A 25 32.83 -2.26 6.19
C GLY A 25 33.21 -1.09 5.30
N VAL A 26 32.92 0.13 5.74
CA VAL A 26 33.14 1.34 4.94
C VAL A 26 33.74 2.44 5.80
N ASP A 27 34.88 2.99 5.35
CA ASP A 27 35.41 4.27 5.85
C ASP A 27 34.75 5.39 5.02
N ALA A 28 33.85 6.13 5.66
CA ALA A 28 33.09 7.21 5.03
C ALA A 28 33.61 8.57 5.50
N ARG A 29 33.94 9.44 4.57
CA ARG A 29 34.42 10.80 4.85
C ARG A 29 33.66 11.84 4.06
N LEU A 30 33.10 12.82 4.78
CA LEU A 30 32.57 14.04 4.16
C LEU A 30 33.75 14.94 3.81
N LEU A 31 33.93 15.22 2.53
CA LEU A 31 35.05 16.04 2.00
C LEU A 31 34.67 17.51 1.93
N SER A 32 33.45 17.83 1.50
CA SER A 32 32.91 19.19 1.54
C SER A 32 31.39 19.17 1.69
N TYR A 33 30.85 20.21 2.28
CA TYR A 33 29.43 20.52 2.28
C TYR A 33 29.25 22.03 2.17
N GLU A 34 28.55 22.47 1.13
CA GLU A 34 28.28 23.85 0.84
C GLU A 34 26.81 24.04 0.54
N GLY A 35 26.24 25.15 0.97
CA GLY A 35 24.81 25.46 0.78
C GLY A 35 24.59 26.80 0.05
N PRO A 36 25.21 27.04 -1.12
CA PRO A 36 24.94 28.26 -1.88
C PRO A 36 23.49 28.25 -2.35
N PHE A 37 22.84 29.40 -2.28
CA PHE A 37 21.48 29.62 -2.81
C PHE A 37 20.37 28.74 -2.19
N GLY A 38 20.56 28.24 -0.98
CA GLY A 38 19.54 27.43 -0.25
C GLY A 38 19.46 25.96 -0.67
N VAL A 39 20.38 25.49 -1.51
CA VAL A 39 20.53 24.08 -1.87
C VAL A 39 21.86 23.56 -1.32
N GLY A 40 21.81 22.42 -0.60
CA GLY A 40 23.00 21.77 -0.04
C GLY A 40 23.70 20.90 -1.09
N TYR A 41 25.01 21.06 -1.21
CA TYR A 41 25.88 20.21 -2.04
C TYR A 41 26.92 19.54 -1.13
N ALA A 42 27.00 18.23 -1.22
CA ALA A 42 27.97 17.44 -0.46
C ALA A 42 28.86 16.63 -1.39
N VAL A 43 30.14 16.53 -1.04
CA VAL A 43 31.08 15.57 -1.63
C VAL A 43 31.57 14.66 -0.53
N ALA A 44 31.46 13.36 -0.73
CA ALA A 44 31.92 12.35 0.24
C ALA A 44 32.65 11.21 -0.47
N SER A 45 33.56 10.56 0.26
CA SER A 45 34.22 9.34 -0.20
C SER A 45 33.79 8.15 0.67
N PHE A 46 33.68 6.98 0.05
CA PHE A 46 33.32 5.72 0.69
C PHE A 46 34.34 4.66 0.26
N ILE A 47 35.20 4.23 1.18
CA ILE A 47 36.23 3.25 0.91
C ILE A 47 35.85 1.94 1.59
N VAL A 48 35.72 0.85 0.82
CA VAL A 48 35.46 -0.48 1.36
C VAL A 48 36.70 -0.96 2.11
N THR A 49 36.53 -1.33 3.38
CA THR A 49 37.63 -1.76 4.27
C THR A 49 37.62 -3.27 4.52
N GLY A 50 36.60 -3.99 4.08
CA GLY A 50 36.45 -5.42 4.25
C GLY A 50 34.99 -5.84 4.34
N ASP A 51 34.73 -7.03 4.86
CA ASP A 51 33.38 -7.51 5.18
C ASP A 51 32.97 -7.05 6.59
N ASP A 52 31.66 -6.78 6.77
CA ASP A 52 31.09 -6.36 8.05
C ASP A 52 29.67 -6.93 8.18
N ASP A 53 29.55 -8.04 8.88
CA ASP A 53 28.26 -8.72 9.10
C ASP A 53 27.25 -7.88 9.92
N GLY A 54 27.70 -6.84 10.60
CA GLY A 54 26.84 -5.89 11.30
C GLY A 54 26.13 -4.89 10.37
N ARG A 55 26.54 -4.80 9.13
CA ARG A 55 26.01 -3.86 8.13
C ARG A 55 25.05 -4.54 7.14
N CYS A 56 24.09 -5.29 7.64
CA CYS A 56 23.07 -5.98 6.85
C CYS A 56 21.84 -5.08 6.68
N PHE A 57 21.92 -4.06 5.81
CA PHE A 57 20.86 -3.06 5.63
C PHE A 57 19.61 -3.65 4.96
N ALA A 58 19.78 -4.51 3.97
CA ALA A 58 18.66 -5.15 3.28
C ALA A 58 17.83 -5.99 4.27
N LYS A 59 18.49 -6.83 5.07
CA LYS A 59 17.82 -7.65 6.07
C LYS A 59 17.11 -6.82 7.13
N ARG A 60 17.77 -5.77 7.63
CA ARG A 60 17.16 -4.86 8.62
C ARG A 60 15.95 -4.12 8.05
N TYR A 61 16.03 -3.66 6.81
CA TYR A 61 14.91 -3.03 6.13
C TYR A 61 13.71 -3.97 5.99
N GLU A 62 13.95 -5.22 5.58
CA GLU A 62 12.89 -6.22 5.50
C GLU A 62 12.26 -6.55 6.86
N GLU A 63 13.08 -6.64 7.93
CA GLU A 63 12.60 -6.85 9.29
C GLU A 63 11.76 -5.66 9.78
N GLU A 64 12.23 -4.42 9.59
CA GLU A 64 11.50 -3.20 9.95
C GLU A 64 10.15 -3.09 9.19
N GLU A 65 10.13 -3.44 7.89
CA GLU A 65 8.90 -3.46 7.09
C GLU A 65 7.90 -4.51 7.60
N ARG A 66 8.38 -5.72 7.91
CA ARG A 66 7.52 -6.76 8.50
C ARG A 66 6.95 -6.35 9.85
N GLU A 67 7.77 -5.73 10.70
CA GLU A 67 7.29 -5.21 11.98
C GLU A 67 6.26 -4.10 11.80
N ARG A 68 6.46 -3.20 10.84
CA ARG A 68 5.52 -2.14 10.50
C ARG A 68 4.17 -2.71 10.04
N VAL A 69 4.19 -3.70 9.16
CA VAL A 69 2.96 -4.38 8.70
C VAL A 69 2.28 -5.11 9.85
N ARG A 70 3.04 -5.80 10.73
CA ARG A 70 2.49 -6.46 11.93
C ARG A 70 1.82 -5.47 12.89
N ALA A 71 2.45 -4.32 13.12
CA ALA A 71 1.87 -3.28 13.97
C ALA A 71 0.55 -2.75 13.41
N LYS A 72 0.48 -2.53 12.08
CA LYS A 72 -0.76 -2.13 11.41
C LYS A 72 -1.84 -3.20 11.50
N ARG A 73 -1.49 -4.48 11.32
CA ARG A 73 -2.42 -5.61 11.47
C ARG A 73 -3.08 -5.66 12.85
N ALA A 74 -2.34 -5.36 13.90
CA ALA A 74 -2.88 -5.37 15.27
C ALA A 74 -3.97 -4.30 15.51
N GLY A 75 -4.02 -3.27 14.69
CA GLY A 75 -5.00 -2.18 14.74
C GLY A 75 -6.04 -2.20 13.63
N GLU A 76 -6.15 -3.27 12.85
CA GLU A 76 -7.10 -3.37 11.76
C GLU A 76 -8.55 -3.35 12.27
N ASN A 77 -9.38 -2.53 11.64
CA ASN A 77 -10.81 -2.55 11.89
C ASN A 77 -11.46 -3.80 11.25
N PRO A 78 -12.72 -4.13 11.58
CA PRO A 78 -13.36 -5.34 11.08
C PRO A 78 -13.44 -5.47 9.56
N TYR A 79 -13.51 -4.35 8.83
CA TYR A 79 -13.56 -4.34 7.36
C TYR A 79 -12.23 -4.79 6.76
N VAL A 80 -11.13 -4.21 7.25
CA VAL A 80 -9.77 -4.55 6.81
C VAL A 80 -9.40 -5.96 7.24
N ALA A 81 -9.75 -6.37 8.45
CA ALA A 81 -9.52 -7.72 8.95
C ALA A 81 -10.22 -8.78 8.08
N LEU A 82 -11.47 -8.53 7.66
CA LEU A 82 -12.21 -9.42 6.75
C LEU A 82 -11.55 -9.47 5.37
N ALA A 83 -11.14 -8.33 4.81
CA ALA A 83 -10.46 -8.28 3.53
C ALA A 83 -9.14 -9.08 3.58
N ARG A 84 -8.36 -8.93 4.66
CA ARG A 84 -7.14 -9.69 4.89
C ARG A 84 -7.41 -11.18 4.97
N ALA A 85 -8.38 -11.59 5.77
CA ALA A 85 -8.76 -12.99 5.90
C ALA A 85 -9.16 -13.59 4.54
N SER A 86 -9.91 -12.84 3.73
CA SER A 86 -10.32 -13.25 2.38
C SER A 86 -9.12 -13.41 1.45
N VAL A 87 -8.22 -12.42 1.39
CA VAL A 87 -7.01 -12.45 0.56
C VAL A 87 -6.11 -13.62 0.98
N GLU A 88 -5.81 -13.73 2.27
CA GLU A 88 -4.93 -14.79 2.77
C GLU A 88 -5.50 -16.19 2.56
N HIS A 89 -6.81 -16.35 2.77
CA HIS A 89 -7.50 -17.63 2.52
C HIS A 89 -7.41 -18.00 1.04
N PHE A 90 -7.76 -17.07 0.15
CA PHE A 90 -7.75 -17.33 -1.28
C PHE A 90 -6.35 -17.61 -1.82
N VAL A 91 -5.36 -16.82 -1.44
CA VAL A 91 -3.97 -17.02 -1.88
C VAL A 91 -3.40 -18.36 -1.42
N ARG A 92 -3.81 -18.86 -0.23
CA ARG A 92 -3.32 -20.12 0.32
C ARG A 92 -4.12 -21.34 -0.12
N GLN A 93 -5.44 -21.20 -0.31
CA GLN A 93 -6.36 -22.33 -0.52
C GLN A 93 -6.94 -22.38 -1.94
N GLY A 94 -6.91 -21.28 -2.68
CA GLY A 94 -7.52 -21.18 -4.00
C GLY A 94 -9.05 -21.14 -3.99
N THR A 95 -9.67 -20.97 -2.82
CA THR A 95 -11.14 -20.94 -2.66
C THR A 95 -11.58 -19.70 -1.91
N PRO A 96 -12.80 -19.18 -2.17
CA PRO A 96 -13.34 -18.06 -1.41
C PRO A 96 -13.46 -18.36 0.09
N LEU A 97 -13.18 -17.37 0.92
CA LEU A 97 -13.40 -17.45 2.36
C LEU A 97 -14.92 -17.58 2.62
N PRO A 98 -15.39 -18.60 3.36
CA PRO A 98 -16.75 -18.60 3.89
C PRO A 98 -16.97 -17.37 4.76
N ARG A 99 -18.12 -16.69 4.56
CA ARG A 99 -18.42 -15.49 5.35
C ARG A 99 -18.51 -15.81 6.84
N PRO A 100 -17.72 -15.15 7.71
CA PRO A 100 -17.84 -15.28 9.16
C PRO A 100 -19.21 -14.78 9.65
N GLU A 101 -19.70 -15.36 10.75
CA GLU A 101 -20.98 -14.98 11.36
C GLU A 101 -20.83 -13.88 12.42
N ASP A 102 -19.64 -13.72 12.98
CA ASP A 102 -19.30 -12.81 14.08
C ASP A 102 -18.85 -11.41 13.61
N LEU A 103 -19.35 -10.97 12.45
CA LEU A 103 -19.08 -9.65 11.91
C LEU A 103 -20.05 -8.59 12.46
N PRO A 104 -19.67 -7.30 12.47
CA PRO A 104 -20.58 -6.21 12.79
C PRO A 104 -21.86 -6.28 11.97
N GLU A 105 -23.01 -6.00 12.62
CA GLU A 105 -24.33 -6.09 12.00
C GLU A 105 -24.43 -5.26 10.70
N GLU A 106 -23.83 -4.09 10.68
CA GLU A 106 -23.80 -3.21 9.51
C GLU A 106 -23.15 -3.88 8.29
N MET A 107 -22.08 -4.66 8.49
CA MET A 107 -21.42 -5.40 7.42
C MET A 107 -22.28 -6.53 6.85
N LEU A 108 -23.19 -7.08 7.66
CA LEU A 108 -24.07 -8.20 7.30
C LEU A 108 -25.38 -7.73 6.65
N THR A 109 -25.85 -6.52 6.97
CA THR A 109 -27.18 -6.02 6.60
C THR A 109 -27.14 -4.89 5.57
N GLN A 110 -26.10 -4.04 5.60
CA GLN A 110 -25.99 -2.93 4.67
C GLN A 110 -25.36 -3.35 3.35
N ARG A 111 -25.67 -2.58 2.29
CA ARG A 111 -25.13 -2.75 0.94
C ARG A 111 -24.42 -1.47 0.52
N ALA A 112 -23.21 -1.61 0.03
CA ALA A 112 -22.42 -0.50 -0.51
C ALA A 112 -21.46 -0.98 -1.59
N GLY A 113 -20.97 -0.08 -2.42
CA GLY A 113 -19.77 -0.33 -3.21
C GLY A 113 -18.56 -0.40 -2.28
N VAL A 114 -17.60 -1.23 -2.60
CA VAL A 114 -16.39 -1.42 -1.79
C VAL A 114 -15.18 -1.50 -2.70
N PHE A 115 -14.09 -0.83 -2.30
CA PHE A 115 -12.76 -1.04 -2.89
C PHE A 115 -11.86 -1.71 -1.88
N VAL A 116 -11.10 -2.69 -2.35
CA VAL A 116 -10.01 -3.32 -1.58
C VAL A 116 -8.70 -3.03 -2.28
N SER A 117 -7.81 -2.34 -1.59
CA SER A 117 -6.49 -1.98 -2.09
C SER A 117 -5.41 -2.71 -1.31
N LEU A 118 -4.47 -3.28 -2.05
CA LEU A 118 -3.30 -3.98 -1.55
C LEU A 118 -2.07 -3.13 -1.84
N HIS A 119 -1.22 -2.94 -0.85
CA HIS A 119 0.04 -2.22 -0.99
C HIS A 119 1.19 -3.08 -0.48
N GLU A 120 2.32 -3.01 -1.16
CA GLU A 120 3.57 -3.63 -0.75
C GLU A 120 4.68 -2.57 -0.80
N HIS A 121 5.43 -2.42 0.29
CA HIS A 121 6.46 -1.39 0.42
C HIS A 121 5.97 0.03 0.07
N GLY A 122 4.73 0.36 0.45
CA GLY A 122 4.09 1.65 0.16
C GLY A 122 3.67 1.86 -1.30
N ARG A 123 3.76 0.84 -2.15
CA ARG A 123 3.33 0.89 -3.55
C ARG A 123 2.08 0.06 -3.76
N LEU A 124 1.22 0.50 -4.68
CA LEU A 124 0.05 -0.27 -5.07
C LEU A 124 0.50 -1.66 -5.60
N ARG A 125 -0.14 -2.73 -5.10
CA ARG A 125 0.09 -4.12 -5.49
C ARG A 125 -1.16 -4.78 -6.07
N GLY A 126 -2.32 -4.21 -5.85
CA GLY A 126 -3.60 -4.59 -6.41
C GLY A 126 -4.70 -3.72 -5.86
N CYS A 127 -5.71 -3.42 -6.65
CA CYS A 127 -6.87 -2.65 -6.21
C CYS A 127 -8.05 -2.93 -7.14
N ILE A 128 -9.06 -3.58 -6.62
CA ILE A 128 -10.32 -3.80 -7.31
C ILE A 128 -11.48 -3.43 -6.39
N GLY A 129 -12.54 -2.92 -6.99
CA GLY A 129 -13.75 -2.58 -6.27
C GLY A 129 -14.96 -2.39 -7.18
N THR A 130 -16.06 -2.10 -6.53
CA THR A 130 -17.35 -1.81 -7.15
C THR A 130 -17.84 -0.44 -6.72
N ILE A 131 -18.33 0.36 -7.65
CA ILE A 131 -18.86 1.70 -7.35
C ILE A 131 -20.21 1.59 -6.62
N GLY A 132 -21.01 0.61 -6.97
CA GLY A 132 -22.28 0.31 -6.32
C GLY A 132 -22.32 -1.13 -5.82
N PRO A 133 -23.27 -1.47 -4.93
CA PRO A 133 -23.37 -2.80 -4.34
C PRO A 133 -23.69 -3.86 -5.41
N ALA A 134 -22.81 -4.84 -5.58
CA ALA A 134 -22.98 -5.96 -6.49
C ALA A 134 -23.34 -7.27 -5.77
N THR A 135 -23.21 -7.31 -4.44
CA THR A 135 -23.51 -8.48 -3.61
C THR A 135 -24.63 -8.20 -2.60
N ARG A 136 -24.91 -9.16 -1.70
CA ARG A 136 -26.01 -9.08 -0.75
C ARG A 136 -25.73 -8.13 0.42
N CYS A 137 -24.45 -7.97 0.79
CA CYS A 137 -24.03 -7.12 1.90
C CYS A 137 -22.58 -6.71 1.75
N ILE A 138 -22.13 -5.74 2.56
CA ILE A 138 -20.76 -5.21 2.57
C ILE A 138 -19.74 -6.34 2.79
N ALA A 139 -20.02 -7.30 3.68
CA ALA A 139 -19.08 -8.40 3.93
C ALA A 139 -18.85 -9.27 2.70
N ASP A 140 -19.91 -9.61 1.96
CA ASP A 140 -19.79 -10.37 0.70
C ASP A 140 -19.04 -9.56 -0.37
N GLU A 141 -19.22 -8.22 -0.39
CA GLU A 141 -18.51 -7.32 -1.30
C GLU A 141 -17.00 -7.27 -1.00
N ILE A 142 -16.64 -7.18 0.28
CA ILE A 142 -15.23 -7.20 0.73
C ILE A 142 -14.57 -8.52 0.36
N ILE A 143 -15.21 -9.65 0.63
CA ILE A 143 -14.66 -10.97 0.32
C ILE A 143 -14.39 -11.10 -1.18
N ARG A 144 -15.37 -10.74 -2.00
CA ARG A 144 -15.26 -10.79 -3.45
C ARG A 144 -14.15 -9.88 -3.98
N ASN A 145 -14.17 -8.60 -3.58
CA ASN A 145 -13.23 -7.61 -4.10
C ASN A 145 -11.81 -7.83 -3.57
N GLY A 146 -11.65 -8.41 -2.37
CA GLY A 146 -10.37 -8.86 -1.86
C GLY A 146 -9.73 -9.95 -2.73
N ILE A 147 -10.54 -10.93 -3.17
CA ILE A 147 -10.09 -11.97 -4.11
C ILE A 147 -9.71 -11.33 -5.45
N SER A 148 -10.58 -10.50 -6.01
CA SER A 148 -10.28 -9.86 -7.30
C SER A 148 -9.04 -8.97 -7.24
N ALA A 149 -8.83 -8.24 -6.12
CA ALA A 149 -7.65 -7.39 -5.95
C ALA A 149 -6.34 -8.19 -5.90
N CYS A 150 -6.35 -9.40 -5.34
CA CYS A 150 -5.13 -10.23 -5.24
C CYS A 150 -4.90 -11.16 -6.42
N SER A 151 -5.89 -11.38 -7.31
CA SER A 151 -5.78 -12.39 -8.37
C SER A 151 -6.26 -11.98 -9.75
N GLU A 152 -7.08 -10.93 -9.86
CA GLU A 152 -7.74 -10.54 -11.11
C GLU A 152 -7.43 -9.11 -11.55
N ASP A 153 -6.59 -8.37 -10.84
CA ASP A 153 -6.17 -7.03 -11.24
C ASP A 153 -5.20 -7.14 -12.45
N PRO A 154 -5.61 -6.69 -13.66
CA PRO A 154 -4.82 -6.91 -14.86
C PRO A 154 -3.49 -6.13 -14.90
N ARG A 155 -3.26 -5.26 -13.93
CA ARG A 155 -2.02 -4.47 -13.82
C ARG A 155 -0.89 -5.24 -13.12
N PHE A 156 -1.22 -6.35 -12.44
CA PHE A 156 -0.30 -7.08 -11.58
C PHE A 156 -0.45 -8.59 -11.77
N ASP A 157 0.64 -9.32 -11.54
CA ASP A 157 0.57 -10.78 -11.39
C ASP A 157 -0.20 -11.14 -10.10
N PRO A 158 -0.85 -12.32 -10.03
CA PRO A 158 -1.49 -12.78 -8.81
C PRO A 158 -0.56 -12.77 -7.60
N VAL A 159 -1.08 -12.36 -6.45
CA VAL A 159 -0.34 -12.33 -5.18
C VAL A 159 0.08 -13.74 -4.78
N ARG A 160 1.35 -13.90 -4.38
CA ARG A 160 1.91 -15.17 -3.95
C ARG A 160 1.93 -15.29 -2.42
N PRO A 161 1.92 -16.51 -1.85
CA PRO A 161 1.95 -16.72 -0.40
C PRO A 161 3.11 -16.02 0.33
N ALA A 162 4.26 -15.89 -0.34
CA ALA A 162 5.44 -15.23 0.25
C ALA A 162 5.29 -13.71 0.43
N GLU A 163 4.37 -13.07 -0.29
CA GLU A 163 4.12 -11.63 -0.22
C GLU A 163 3.16 -11.25 0.92
N LEU A 164 2.36 -12.21 1.42
CA LEU A 164 1.27 -11.94 2.38
C LEU A 164 1.72 -11.21 3.65
N ASP A 165 2.93 -11.49 4.14
CA ASP A 165 3.46 -10.86 5.35
C ASP A 165 3.91 -9.41 5.15
N GLN A 166 3.99 -8.95 3.90
CA GLN A 166 4.43 -7.61 3.51
C GLN A 166 3.27 -6.76 2.96
N ILE A 167 2.09 -7.36 2.76
CA ILE A 167 0.93 -6.66 2.21
C ILE A 167 0.19 -5.89 3.30
N GLU A 168 0.02 -4.60 3.05
CA GLU A 168 -0.90 -3.72 3.75
C GLU A 168 -2.22 -3.67 2.97
N ILE A 169 -3.33 -3.66 3.70
CA ILE A 169 -4.68 -3.65 3.10
C ILE A 169 -5.43 -2.41 3.57
N SER A 170 -6.14 -1.78 2.64
CA SER A 170 -7.16 -0.79 2.94
C SER A 170 -8.49 -1.18 2.31
N VAL A 171 -9.57 -0.74 2.94
CA VAL A 171 -10.94 -0.97 2.49
C VAL A 171 -11.68 0.36 2.51
N ASP A 172 -12.21 0.75 1.35
CA ASP A 172 -13.03 1.93 1.20
C ASP A 172 -14.47 1.49 0.93
N VAL A 173 -15.38 1.78 1.88
CA VAL A 173 -16.81 1.57 1.73
C VAL A 173 -17.44 2.86 1.22
N LEU A 174 -18.00 2.81 0.03
CA LEU A 174 -18.52 3.99 -0.64
C LEU A 174 -19.90 4.38 -0.10
N GLY A 175 -20.09 5.68 0.10
CA GLY A 175 -21.40 6.27 0.34
C GLY A 175 -22.25 6.33 -0.95
N GLU A 176 -23.48 6.80 -0.81
CA GLU A 176 -24.34 7.08 -1.95
C GLU A 176 -23.74 8.22 -2.80
N PRO A 177 -23.60 8.05 -4.13
CA PRO A 177 -23.15 9.12 -5.00
C PRO A 177 -24.07 10.33 -4.95
N GLN A 178 -23.50 11.51 -4.98
CA GLN A 178 -24.23 12.78 -5.05
C GLN A 178 -23.79 13.53 -6.31
N ASP A 179 -24.74 14.08 -7.03
CA ASP A 179 -24.45 14.95 -8.15
C ASP A 179 -23.97 16.32 -7.61
N ILE A 180 -23.01 16.91 -8.29
CA ILE A 180 -22.50 18.24 -8.00
C ILE A 180 -22.63 19.14 -9.23
N ASP A 181 -22.91 20.41 -9.04
CA ASP A 181 -23.10 21.37 -10.13
C ASP A 181 -21.79 22.09 -10.51
N SER A 182 -20.81 22.10 -9.59
CA SER A 182 -19.53 22.79 -9.78
C SER A 182 -18.35 21.98 -9.25
N THR A 183 -17.20 22.12 -9.92
CA THR A 183 -15.92 21.57 -9.43
C THR A 183 -15.47 22.21 -8.12
N ASP A 184 -15.99 23.37 -7.74
CA ASP A 184 -15.68 24.04 -6.47
C ASP A 184 -16.26 23.31 -5.27
N GLU A 185 -17.19 22.39 -5.47
CA GLU A 185 -17.76 21.55 -4.42
C GLU A 185 -16.92 20.28 -4.14
N LEU A 186 -15.87 20.04 -4.94
CA LEU A 186 -15.00 18.90 -4.77
C LEU A 186 -14.08 19.05 -3.56
N ASP A 187 -14.17 18.13 -2.63
CA ASP A 187 -13.23 17.98 -1.52
C ASP A 187 -12.45 16.65 -1.67
N PRO A 188 -11.22 16.71 -2.23
CA PRO A 188 -10.44 15.51 -2.52
C PRO A 188 -9.91 14.81 -1.25
N GLN A 189 -10.06 15.44 -0.07
CA GLN A 189 -9.71 14.78 1.20
C GLN A 189 -10.87 13.94 1.76
N ARG A 190 -12.07 14.13 1.23
CA ARG A 190 -13.29 13.52 1.77
C ARG A 190 -14.05 12.67 0.77
N TYR A 191 -13.98 13.00 -0.52
CA TYR A 191 -14.79 12.37 -1.56
C TYR A 191 -13.95 11.91 -2.74
N GLY A 192 -14.28 10.73 -3.25
CA GLY A 192 -13.90 10.35 -4.60
C GLY A 192 -14.79 11.05 -5.65
N VAL A 193 -14.35 11.04 -6.90
CA VAL A 193 -15.05 11.69 -8.01
C VAL A 193 -15.42 10.67 -9.08
N ILE A 194 -16.68 10.70 -9.49
CA ILE A 194 -17.16 9.94 -10.65
C ILE A 194 -17.39 10.93 -11.80
N VAL A 195 -16.70 10.73 -12.91
CA VAL A 195 -16.89 11.51 -14.13
C VAL A 195 -17.57 10.64 -15.18
N THR A 196 -18.66 11.14 -15.74
CA THR A 196 -19.37 10.47 -16.82
C THR A 196 -19.40 11.37 -18.07
N ASN A 197 -18.97 10.87 -19.21
CA ASN A 197 -19.04 11.56 -20.49
C ASN A 197 -19.30 10.59 -21.63
N ALA A 198 -20.32 10.86 -22.46
CA ALA A 198 -20.67 10.09 -23.64
C ALA A 198 -20.73 8.56 -23.44
N GLY A 199 -21.31 8.13 -22.30
CA GLY A 199 -21.44 6.72 -21.92
C GLY A 199 -20.15 6.07 -21.35
N ARG A 200 -19.08 6.82 -21.23
CA ARG A 200 -17.87 6.39 -20.53
C ARG A 200 -17.88 6.93 -19.11
N ARG A 201 -17.38 6.12 -18.18
CA ARG A 201 -17.34 6.46 -16.75
C ARG A 201 -15.93 6.25 -16.22
N GLY A 202 -15.44 7.22 -15.47
CA GLY A 202 -14.17 7.15 -14.71
C GLY A 202 -14.42 7.40 -13.24
N LEU A 203 -13.66 6.75 -12.39
CA LEU A 203 -13.65 6.94 -10.94
C LEU A 203 -12.24 7.28 -10.49
N LEU A 204 -12.14 8.24 -9.59
CA LEU A 204 -10.95 8.56 -8.81
C LEU A 204 -11.36 8.57 -7.32
N LEU A 205 -10.70 7.77 -6.51
CA LEU A 205 -10.86 7.70 -5.06
C LEU A 205 -9.72 8.43 -4.36
#